data_8b8b3c88bdf501bda93a22654b4306e4
#
_entry.id   8b8b3c88bdf501bda93a22654b4306e4
#
_cell.length_a   1.000
_cell.length_b   1.000
_cell.length_c   1.000
_cell.angle_alpha   90.00
_cell.angle_beta   90.00
_cell.angle_gamma   90.00
#
_symmetry.space_group_name_H-M   'P 1'
#
loop_
_entity.id
_entity.type
_entity.pdbx_description
1 polymer ?
#
loop_
_entity_poly.entity_id
_entity_poly.type
_entity_poly.pdbx_seq_one_letter_code
_entity_poly.pdbx_strand_id
1 'polypeptide(L)'
;MRLRREPAIQIKVPAQIERMYAAGQVVARTLAVLADAVRPGVSTADLDAIAEREIRGAGAVPSFLGYFGYPASICASVNEQVVHGIPGKGQRLRAGDIISIDCGAILDGWHGDAAISLGVGEIDPADQALLDACEASLWAGIAQAVPGHHLSDISDAVERSVRASGDYGLIREYTGHGIGTEMHMEPAVRNYGPPGQGPRLRTGMALAIEPMITRGARHVAELDDGWTVVSVDGSRAAHFEHTVAIIPDGPWVLTALEGETSALADRVGVSLDRRDLSSAASAVTCDDDGLVKRTALAGDGDVG
;
A
#
# COMPACT_ATOMS: atom_id res chain seq x y z
N MET A 1 13.73 -10.87 34.26
CA MET A 1 12.77 -10.22 33.37
C MET A 1 13.51 -9.95 32.06
N ARG A 2 13.34 -10.78 31.01
CA ARG A 2 13.93 -10.52 29.68
C ARG A 2 13.11 -9.39 29.07
N LEU A 3 13.70 -8.22 28.88
CA LEU A 3 13.13 -7.17 28.04
C LEU A 3 12.91 -7.79 26.66
N ARG A 4 11.66 -7.99 26.23
CA ARG A 4 11.35 -8.24 24.82
C ARG A 4 11.86 -7.02 24.07
N ARG A 5 12.92 -7.17 23.29
CA ARG A 5 13.27 -6.17 22.27
C ARG A 5 12.06 -6.09 21.35
N GLU A 6 11.47 -4.91 21.21
CA GLU A 6 10.51 -4.68 20.14
C GLU A 6 11.21 -5.00 18.82
N PRO A 7 10.53 -5.68 17.88
CA PRO A 7 11.10 -5.97 16.58
C PRO A 7 11.56 -4.65 15.94
N ALA A 8 12.78 -4.63 15.41
CA ALA A 8 13.35 -3.40 14.89
C ALA A 8 12.72 -3.09 13.52
N ILE A 9 12.30 -1.84 13.33
CA ILE A 9 11.85 -1.35 12.02
C ILE A 9 13.04 -1.43 11.04
N GLN A 10 12.83 -2.10 9.90
CA GLN A 10 13.85 -2.21 8.86
C GLN A 10 14.03 -0.89 8.12
N ILE A 11 15.23 -0.31 8.20
CA ILE A 11 15.62 0.88 7.45
C ILE A 11 16.38 0.46 6.21
N LYS A 12 15.87 0.83 5.05
CA LYS A 12 16.43 0.50 3.73
C LYS A 12 17.38 1.61 3.27
N VAL A 13 18.48 1.20 2.65
CA VAL A 13 19.34 2.14 1.91
C VAL A 13 18.75 2.40 0.52
N PRO A 14 19.15 3.48 -0.20
CA PRO A 14 18.57 3.84 -1.50
C PRO A 14 18.53 2.69 -2.51
N ALA A 15 19.62 1.92 -2.63
CA ALA A 15 19.68 0.77 -3.53
C ALA A 15 18.68 -0.36 -3.18
N GLN A 16 18.25 -0.47 -1.92
CA GLN A 16 17.22 -1.42 -1.50
C GLN A 16 15.82 -0.90 -1.83
N ILE A 17 15.59 0.41 -1.69
CA ILE A 17 14.33 1.05 -2.12
C ILE A 17 14.15 0.91 -3.64
N GLU A 18 15.21 1.05 -4.44
CA GLU A 18 15.17 0.81 -5.89
C GLU A 18 14.76 -0.64 -6.23
N ARG A 19 15.23 -1.63 -5.45
CA ARG A 19 14.78 -3.04 -5.63
C ARG A 19 13.31 -3.21 -5.25
N MET A 20 12.87 -2.56 -4.18
CA MET A 20 11.44 -2.54 -3.80
C MET A 20 10.59 -1.85 -4.87
N TYR A 21 11.09 -0.75 -5.46
CA TYR A 21 10.43 -0.11 -6.60
C TYR A 21 10.28 -1.08 -7.77
N ALA A 22 11.33 -1.83 -8.12
CA ALA A 22 11.24 -2.84 -9.18
C ALA A 22 10.16 -3.90 -8.90
N ALA A 23 10.06 -4.40 -7.65
CA ALA A 23 8.98 -5.31 -7.22
C ALA A 23 7.61 -4.62 -7.28
N GLY A 24 7.52 -3.38 -6.80
CA GLY A 24 6.30 -2.55 -6.85
C GLY A 24 5.81 -2.31 -8.28
N GLN A 25 6.71 -2.13 -9.24
CA GLN A 25 6.34 -1.98 -10.66
C GLN A 25 5.80 -3.28 -11.28
N VAL A 26 6.19 -4.45 -10.78
CA VAL A 26 5.53 -5.72 -11.15
C VAL A 26 4.09 -5.73 -10.66
N VAL A 27 3.87 -5.35 -9.40
CA VAL A 27 2.53 -5.25 -8.80
C VAL A 27 1.66 -4.24 -9.56
N ALA A 28 2.14 -3.02 -9.77
CA ALA A 28 1.40 -1.97 -10.46
C ALA A 28 0.95 -2.40 -11.87
N ARG A 29 1.85 -3.00 -12.66
CA ARG A 29 1.51 -3.53 -13.99
C ARG A 29 0.52 -4.68 -13.92
N THR A 30 0.67 -5.58 -12.95
CA THR A 30 -0.27 -6.69 -12.75
C THR A 30 -1.66 -6.18 -12.42
N LEU A 31 -1.78 -5.22 -11.50
CA LEU A 31 -3.07 -4.60 -11.15
C LEU A 31 -3.71 -3.88 -12.34
N ALA A 32 -2.93 -3.18 -13.18
CA ALA A 32 -3.44 -2.55 -14.39
C ALA A 32 -4.02 -3.59 -15.37
N VAL A 33 -3.33 -4.72 -15.60
CA VAL A 33 -3.84 -5.81 -16.45
C VAL A 33 -5.10 -6.44 -15.85
N LEU A 34 -5.17 -6.57 -14.52
CA LEU A 34 -6.35 -7.09 -13.84
C LEU A 34 -7.53 -6.13 -13.94
N ALA A 35 -7.29 -4.81 -13.81
CA ALA A 35 -8.32 -3.79 -13.99
C ALA A 35 -8.97 -3.87 -15.39
N ASP A 36 -8.17 -4.04 -16.45
CA ASP A 36 -8.65 -4.23 -17.82
C ASP A 36 -9.41 -5.56 -18.01
N ALA A 37 -9.11 -6.58 -17.20
CA ALA A 37 -9.76 -7.88 -17.26
C ALA A 37 -11.08 -7.94 -16.49
N VAL A 38 -11.33 -7.03 -15.53
CA VAL A 38 -12.55 -6.99 -14.71
C VAL A 38 -13.75 -6.62 -15.58
N ARG A 39 -14.68 -7.58 -15.73
CA ARG A 39 -15.95 -7.41 -16.44
C ARG A 39 -16.94 -8.47 -16.03
N PRO A 40 -18.26 -8.27 -16.27
CA PRO A 40 -19.26 -9.28 -16.00
C PRO A 40 -18.94 -10.63 -16.66
N GLY A 41 -19.10 -11.74 -15.89
CA GLY A 41 -18.87 -13.11 -16.35
C GLY A 41 -17.47 -13.66 -16.07
N VAL A 42 -16.47 -12.83 -15.84
CA VAL A 42 -15.12 -13.28 -15.41
C VAL A 42 -15.20 -13.84 -13.99
N SER A 43 -14.55 -14.96 -13.72
CA SER A 43 -14.43 -15.48 -12.35
C SER A 43 -13.21 -14.89 -11.64
N THR A 44 -13.27 -14.84 -10.32
CA THR A 44 -12.11 -14.41 -9.52
C THR A 44 -10.92 -15.36 -9.71
N ALA A 45 -11.14 -16.64 -9.99
CA ALA A 45 -10.08 -17.58 -10.36
C ALA A 45 -9.44 -17.28 -11.74
N ASP A 46 -10.20 -16.71 -12.69
CA ASP A 46 -9.63 -16.26 -13.97
C ASP A 46 -8.67 -15.05 -13.73
N LEU A 47 -9.05 -14.13 -12.82
CA LEU A 47 -8.20 -13.01 -12.43
C LEU A 47 -6.92 -13.48 -11.71
N ASP A 48 -7.02 -14.46 -10.81
CA ASP A 48 -5.87 -15.06 -10.14
C ASP A 48 -4.89 -15.68 -11.13
N ALA A 49 -5.39 -16.45 -12.11
CA ALA A 49 -4.56 -17.05 -13.15
C ALA A 49 -3.86 -15.98 -14.03
N ILE A 50 -4.52 -14.84 -14.28
CA ILE A 50 -3.91 -13.70 -14.97
C ILE A 50 -2.78 -13.12 -14.11
N ALA A 51 -3.03 -12.85 -12.83
CA ALA A 51 -2.05 -12.28 -11.92
C ALA A 51 -0.80 -13.17 -11.78
N GLU A 52 -0.98 -14.48 -11.56
CA GLU A 52 0.13 -15.42 -11.46
C GLU A 52 0.99 -15.41 -12.73
N ARG A 53 0.38 -15.40 -13.91
CA ARG A 53 1.09 -15.36 -15.18
C ARG A 53 1.89 -14.06 -15.35
N GLU A 54 1.30 -12.90 -15.04
CA GLU A 54 1.96 -11.59 -15.17
C GLU A 54 3.15 -11.48 -14.18
N ILE A 55 2.95 -11.86 -12.92
CA ILE A 55 3.99 -11.84 -11.89
C ILE A 55 5.15 -12.76 -12.29
N ARG A 56 4.87 -14.01 -12.66
CA ARG A 56 5.90 -14.97 -13.07
C ARG A 56 6.57 -14.59 -14.39
N GLY A 57 5.80 -14.02 -15.33
CA GLY A 57 6.33 -13.49 -16.58
C GLY A 57 7.33 -12.36 -16.39
N ALA A 58 7.20 -11.59 -15.32
CA ALA A 58 8.17 -10.56 -14.91
C ALA A 58 9.38 -11.10 -14.12
N GLY A 59 9.51 -12.43 -13.94
CA GLY A 59 10.58 -13.05 -13.16
C GLY A 59 10.39 -12.96 -11.64
N ALA A 60 9.21 -12.53 -11.19
CA ALA A 60 8.85 -12.41 -9.78
C ALA A 60 8.06 -13.65 -9.27
N VAL A 61 7.81 -13.69 -7.98
CA VAL A 61 7.02 -14.73 -7.31
C VAL A 61 5.82 -14.06 -6.62
N PRO A 62 4.58 -14.60 -6.74
CA PRO A 62 3.44 -14.10 -5.98
C PRO A 62 3.73 -14.13 -4.47
N SER A 63 3.49 -13.03 -3.77
CA SER A 63 3.76 -12.93 -2.32
C SER A 63 2.80 -13.77 -1.49
N PHE A 64 1.54 -13.90 -1.94
CA PHE A 64 0.48 -14.51 -1.14
C PHE A 64 0.41 -16.04 -1.31
N LEU A 65 0.75 -16.57 -2.49
CA LEU A 65 0.65 -18.01 -2.77
C LEU A 65 1.52 -18.83 -1.82
N GLY A 66 0.88 -19.56 -0.92
CA GLY A 66 1.53 -20.37 0.12
C GLY A 66 1.87 -19.61 1.40
N TYR A 67 1.66 -18.29 1.47
CA TYR A 67 1.89 -17.49 2.69
C TYR A 67 0.90 -17.92 3.78
N PHE A 68 1.39 -18.47 4.88
CA PHE A 68 0.60 -19.14 5.92
C PHE A 68 -0.45 -20.13 5.39
N GLY A 69 -0.24 -20.68 4.18
CA GLY A 69 -1.14 -21.64 3.54
C GLY A 69 -2.22 -20.98 2.65
N TYR A 70 -2.16 -19.68 2.39
CA TYR A 70 -3.08 -19.03 1.46
C TYR A 70 -2.99 -19.65 0.06
N PRO A 71 -4.12 -20.00 -0.58
CA PRO A 71 -4.08 -20.90 -1.75
C PRO A 71 -3.95 -20.21 -3.11
N ALA A 72 -3.86 -18.86 -3.16
CA ALA A 72 -3.94 -18.08 -4.40
C ALA A 72 -2.84 -17.00 -4.50
N SER A 73 -2.67 -16.44 -5.69
CA SER A 73 -1.65 -15.41 -5.98
C SER A 73 -2.12 -13.99 -5.64
N ILE A 74 -3.44 -13.75 -5.62
CA ILE A 74 -4.09 -12.49 -5.24
C ILE A 74 -5.19 -12.76 -4.21
N CYS A 75 -5.61 -11.70 -3.49
CA CYS A 75 -6.92 -11.69 -2.85
C CYS A 75 -7.92 -11.01 -3.79
N ALA A 76 -9.13 -11.56 -3.92
CA ALA A 76 -10.20 -11.04 -4.76
C ALA A 76 -11.51 -10.97 -3.97
N SER A 77 -11.75 -9.83 -3.34
CA SER A 77 -12.82 -9.59 -2.39
C SER A 77 -13.99 -8.87 -3.09
N VAL A 78 -15.16 -9.52 -3.16
CA VAL A 78 -16.31 -9.01 -3.92
C VAL A 78 -17.42 -8.54 -2.97
N ASN A 79 -17.93 -7.35 -3.20
CA ASN A 79 -19.07 -6.74 -2.50
C ASN A 79 -18.84 -6.59 -0.99
N GLU A 80 -19.48 -7.44 -0.15
CA GLU A 80 -19.37 -7.46 1.30
C GLU A 80 -18.05 -8.07 1.81
N GLN A 81 -17.27 -8.71 0.94
CA GLN A 81 -15.93 -9.17 1.28
C GLN A 81 -14.99 -7.97 1.40
N VAL A 82 -14.38 -7.83 2.56
CA VAL A 82 -13.50 -6.69 2.88
C VAL A 82 -12.09 -6.93 2.37
N VAL A 83 -11.49 -8.05 2.80
CA VAL A 83 -10.12 -8.48 2.42
C VAL A 83 -10.02 -10.01 2.41
N HIS A 84 -8.92 -10.50 1.87
CA HIS A 84 -8.51 -11.91 1.85
C HIS A 84 -9.50 -12.86 1.14
N GLY A 85 -10.38 -12.33 0.29
CA GLY A 85 -11.28 -13.17 -0.51
C GLY A 85 -10.49 -14.16 -1.37
N ILE A 86 -10.74 -15.48 -1.19
CA ILE A 86 -10.04 -16.52 -1.94
C ILE A 86 -10.63 -16.60 -3.36
N PRO A 87 -9.83 -16.42 -4.42
CA PRO A 87 -10.29 -16.58 -5.80
C PRO A 87 -10.91 -17.94 -6.09
N GLY A 88 -12.10 -17.95 -6.69
CA GLY A 88 -12.83 -19.18 -6.97
C GLY A 88 -13.52 -19.21 -8.34
N LYS A 89 -13.58 -20.38 -8.98
CA LYS A 89 -14.27 -20.59 -10.28
C LYS A 89 -15.77 -20.34 -10.20
N GLY A 90 -16.36 -20.53 -9.01
CA GLY A 90 -17.77 -20.31 -8.75
C GLY A 90 -18.14 -18.85 -8.53
N GLN A 91 -17.18 -18.02 -8.13
CA GLN A 91 -17.38 -16.59 -7.88
C GLN A 91 -17.17 -15.82 -9.19
N ARG A 92 -18.27 -15.60 -9.92
CA ARG A 92 -18.29 -14.85 -11.18
C ARG A 92 -18.83 -13.45 -10.96
N LEU A 93 -18.08 -12.47 -11.46
CA LEU A 93 -18.45 -11.06 -11.39
C LEU A 93 -19.73 -10.78 -12.19
N ARG A 94 -20.57 -9.91 -11.68
CA ARG A 94 -21.82 -9.44 -12.29
C ARG A 94 -21.78 -7.94 -12.47
N ALA A 95 -22.52 -7.43 -13.45
CA ALA A 95 -22.71 -5.98 -13.56
C ALA A 95 -23.34 -5.44 -12.26
N GLY A 96 -22.77 -4.34 -11.75
CA GLY A 96 -23.16 -3.76 -10.49
C GLY A 96 -22.39 -4.28 -9.26
N ASP A 97 -21.53 -5.29 -9.39
CA ASP A 97 -20.62 -5.68 -8.32
C ASP A 97 -19.50 -4.63 -8.15
N ILE A 98 -18.88 -4.59 -6.97
CA ILE A 98 -17.56 -4.01 -6.75
C ILE A 98 -16.59 -5.11 -6.35
N ILE A 99 -15.32 -4.97 -6.70
CA ILE A 99 -14.27 -5.93 -6.34
C ILE A 99 -13.02 -5.19 -5.87
N SER A 100 -12.47 -5.63 -4.73
CA SER A 100 -11.13 -5.26 -4.29
C SER A 100 -10.15 -6.36 -4.69
N ILE A 101 -9.11 -6.00 -5.41
CA ILE A 101 -8.03 -6.90 -5.83
C ILE A 101 -6.76 -6.46 -5.13
N ASP A 102 -6.20 -7.34 -4.31
CA ASP A 102 -4.96 -7.14 -3.59
C ASP A 102 -3.90 -8.08 -4.16
N CYS A 103 -2.72 -7.53 -4.45
CA CYS A 103 -1.65 -8.19 -5.20
C CYS A 103 -0.29 -7.86 -4.65
N GLY A 104 0.44 -8.90 -4.22
CA GLY A 104 1.82 -8.79 -3.79
C GLY A 104 2.78 -9.58 -4.69
N ALA A 105 3.99 -9.06 -4.90
CA ALA A 105 5.04 -9.73 -5.65
C ALA A 105 6.40 -9.63 -4.95
N ILE A 106 7.20 -10.71 -5.07
CA ILE A 106 8.59 -10.78 -4.61
C ILE A 106 9.49 -10.77 -5.84
N LEU A 107 10.37 -9.77 -5.93
CA LEU A 107 11.42 -9.70 -6.93
C LEU A 107 12.78 -9.52 -6.24
N ASP A 108 13.74 -10.41 -6.54
CA ASP A 108 15.08 -10.38 -5.94
C ASP A 108 15.07 -10.31 -4.40
N GLY A 109 14.09 -10.97 -3.76
CA GLY A 109 13.93 -11.05 -2.31
C GLY A 109 13.30 -9.79 -1.67
N TRP A 110 12.73 -8.88 -2.47
CA TRP A 110 12.02 -7.68 -2.01
C TRP A 110 10.56 -7.74 -2.40
N HIS A 111 9.68 -7.36 -1.46
CA HIS A 111 8.24 -7.30 -1.67
C HIS A 111 7.78 -5.93 -2.18
N GLY A 112 6.78 -5.97 -3.05
CA GLY A 112 5.84 -4.88 -3.30
C GLY A 112 4.43 -5.40 -3.05
N ASP A 113 3.53 -4.53 -2.57
CA ASP A 113 2.17 -4.85 -2.18
C ASP A 113 1.24 -3.69 -2.46
N ALA A 114 0.09 -3.94 -3.07
CA ALA A 114 -0.91 -2.93 -3.36
C ALA A 114 -2.29 -3.53 -3.65
N ALA A 115 -3.33 -2.75 -3.35
CA ALA A 115 -4.71 -3.10 -3.65
C ALA A 115 -5.45 -1.98 -4.36
N ILE A 116 -6.37 -2.37 -5.24
CA ILE A 116 -7.32 -1.48 -5.93
C ILE A 116 -8.75 -2.02 -5.79
N SER A 117 -9.72 -1.11 -5.72
CA SER A 117 -11.14 -1.46 -5.79
C SER A 117 -11.76 -0.91 -7.06
N LEU A 118 -12.57 -1.72 -7.72
CA LEU A 118 -13.14 -1.45 -9.04
C LEU A 118 -14.62 -1.77 -9.10
N GLY A 119 -15.37 -0.99 -9.88
CA GLY A 119 -16.73 -1.34 -10.29
C GLY A 119 -16.74 -2.33 -11.45
N VAL A 120 -17.69 -3.23 -11.45
CA VAL A 120 -17.91 -4.23 -12.52
C VAL A 120 -19.03 -3.74 -13.43
N GLY A 121 -18.69 -3.14 -14.58
CA GLY A 121 -19.66 -2.44 -15.42
C GLY A 121 -20.20 -1.18 -14.75
N GLU A 122 -21.48 -0.88 -14.97
CA GLU A 122 -22.14 0.24 -14.29
C GLU A 122 -22.49 -0.15 -12.84
N ILE A 123 -22.07 0.66 -11.87
CA ILE A 123 -22.30 0.43 -10.44
C ILE A 123 -23.20 1.50 -9.84
N ASP A 124 -23.74 1.23 -8.66
CA ASP A 124 -24.53 2.20 -7.88
C ASP A 124 -23.68 3.43 -7.56
N PRO A 125 -24.18 4.67 -7.72
CA PRO A 125 -23.45 5.90 -7.35
C PRO A 125 -22.96 5.91 -5.91
N ALA A 126 -23.66 5.25 -4.98
CA ALA A 126 -23.21 5.17 -3.59
C ALA A 126 -22.04 4.17 -3.42
N ASP A 127 -21.88 3.18 -4.31
CA ASP A 127 -20.71 2.33 -4.35
C ASP A 127 -19.52 3.10 -4.95
N GLN A 128 -19.75 3.87 -6.02
CA GLN A 128 -18.70 4.76 -6.55
C GLN A 128 -18.21 5.73 -5.48
N ALA A 129 -19.11 6.34 -4.72
CA ALA A 129 -18.73 7.23 -3.62
C ALA A 129 -17.94 6.52 -2.49
N LEU A 130 -18.23 5.22 -2.24
CA LEU A 130 -17.44 4.40 -1.32
C LEU A 130 -16.01 4.20 -1.86
N LEU A 131 -15.86 3.84 -3.14
CA LEU A 131 -14.55 3.66 -3.77
C LEU A 131 -13.74 4.96 -3.71
N ASP A 132 -14.34 6.07 -4.12
CA ASP A 132 -13.72 7.40 -4.13
C ASP A 132 -13.27 7.82 -2.72
N ALA A 133 -14.10 7.57 -1.70
CA ALA A 133 -13.78 7.89 -0.31
C ALA A 133 -12.62 7.05 0.24
N CYS A 134 -12.57 5.75 -0.11
CA CYS A 134 -11.50 4.86 0.31
C CYS A 134 -10.17 5.27 -0.33
N GLU A 135 -10.16 5.49 -1.64
CA GLU A 135 -8.98 5.95 -2.37
C GLU A 135 -8.49 7.30 -1.87
N ALA A 136 -9.38 8.27 -1.69
CA ALA A 136 -9.02 9.58 -1.15
C ALA A 136 -8.38 9.49 0.24
N SER A 137 -8.84 8.54 1.08
CA SER A 137 -8.29 8.32 2.41
C SER A 137 -6.88 7.75 2.38
N LEU A 138 -6.59 6.84 1.42
CA LEU A 138 -5.24 6.33 1.17
C LEU A 138 -4.28 7.47 0.85
N TRP A 139 -4.64 8.33 -0.10
CA TRP A 139 -3.80 9.46 -0.52
C TRP A 139 -3.60 10.49 0.59
N ALA A 140 -4.63 10.73 1.42
CA ALA A 140 -4.52 11.59 2.60
C ALA A 140 -3.49 11.03 3.60
N GLY A 141 -3.48 9.71 3.80
CA GLY A 141 -2.48 9.01 4.62
C GLY A 141 -1.08 9.10 4.03
N ILE A 142 -0.92 8.80 2.74
CA ILE A 142 0.36 8.87 2.02
C ILE A 142 0.99 10.26 2.14
N ALA A 143 0.21 11.32 2.03
CA ALA A 143 0.69 12.69 2.16
C ALA A 143 1.34 12.99 3.53
N GLN A 144 1.04 12.21 4.57
CA GLN A 144 1.64 12.32 5.90
C GLN A 144 2.88 11.45 6.10
N ALA A 145 3.24 10.60 5.13
CA ALA A 145 4.42 9.73 5.19
C ALA A 145 5.73 10.52 4.95
N VAL A 146 5.95 11.57 5.74
CA VAL A 146 7.04 12.55 5.62
C VAL A 146 8.06 12.34 6.73
N PRO A 147 9.39 12.44 6.46
CA PRO A 147 10.41 12.35 7.50
C PRO A 147 10.16 13.32 8.66
N GLY A 148 10.22 12.79 9.90
CA GLY A 148 10.02 13.57 11.13
C GLY A 148 8.58 13.58 11.65
N HIS A 149 7.57 13.28 10.84
CA HIS A 149 6.20 13.03 11.31
C HIS A 149 6.17 11.78 12.20
N HIS A 150 5.10 11.59 12.95
CA HIS A 150 4.84 10.35 13.68
C HIS A 150 4.04 9.38 12.81
N LEU A 151 4.19 8.08 13.07
CA LEU A 151 3.45 7.05 12.33
C LEU A 151 1.94 7.29 12.37
N SER A 152 1.38 7.71 13.51
CA SER A 152 -0.06 7.95 13.65
C SER A 152 -0.56 9.23 12.98
N ASP A 153 0.31 10.08 12.42
CA ASP A 153 -0.11 11.21 11.57
C ASP A 153 -0.73 10.67 10.27
N ILE A 154 -0.22 9.53 9.77
CA ILE A 154 -0.84 8.76 8.67
C ILE A 154 -2.23 8.28 9.10
N SER A 155 -2.33 7.65 10.26
CA SER A 155 -3.58 7.10 10.81
C SER A 155 -4.68 8.14 10.96
N ASP A 156 -4.33 9.30 11.53
CA ASP A 156 -5.24 10.43 11.73
C ASP A 156 -5.74 11.01 10.39
N ALA A 157 -4.83 11.14 9.42
CA ALA A 157 -5.18 11.67 8.10
C ALA A 157 -6.14 10.74 7.35
N VAL A 158 -5.92 9.43 7.40
CA VAL A 158 -6.85 8.43 6.85
C VAL A 158 -8.22 8.56 7.51
N GLU A 159 -8.30 8.49 8.86
CA GLU A 159 -9.57 8.55 9.58
C GLU A 159 -10.31 9.88 9.29
N ARG A 160 -9.63 11.02 9.31
CA ARG A 160 -10.24 12.32 9.00
C ARG A 160 -10.77 12.38 7.58
N SER A 161 -10.05 11.85 6.60
CA SER A 161 -10.50 11.81 5.20
C SER A 161 -11.76 10.96 5.05
N VAL A 162 -11.81 9.77 5.66
CA VAL A 162 -13.00 8.92 5.66
C VAL A 162 -14.20 9.64 6.30
N ARG A 163 -14.01 10.27 7.47
CA ARG A 163 -15.07 10.99 8.18
C ARG A 163 -15.59 12.21 7.41
N ALA A 164 -14.70 12.88 6.67
CA ALA A 164 -15.08 14.04 5.84
C ALA A 164 -15.87 13.60 4.59
N SER A 165 -15.65 12.38 4.09
CA SER A 165 -16.33 11.85 2.89
C SER A 165 -17.71 11.29 3.19
N GLY A 166 -18.02 10.91 4.44
CA GLY A 166 -19.32 10.37 4.82
C GLY A 166 -19.33 9.51 6.07
N ASP A 167 -20.47 8.86 6.31
CA ASP A 167 -20.64 7.93 7.45
C ASP A 167 -20.29 6.50 7.00
N TYR A 168 -18.99 6.27 6.83
CA TYR A 168 -18.44 4.97 6.46
C TYR A 168 -17.87 4.23 7.68
N GLY A 169 -18.02 2.90 7.69
CA GLY A 169 -17.39 2.02 8.66
C GLY A 169 -15.90 1.88 8.35
N LEU A 170 -15.01 2.47 9.17
CA LEU A 170 -13.56 2.32 9.05
C LEU A 170 -13.11 1.06 9.81
N ILE A 171 -12.57 0.07 9.10
CA ILE A 171 -12.11 -1.20 9.66
C ILE A 171 -10.92 -0.96 10.59
N ARG A 172 -10.89 -1.67 11.73
CA ARG A 172 -9.88 -1.51 12.78
C ARG A 172 -9.10 -2.78 13.09
N GLU A 173 -9.62 -3.90 12.69
CA GLU A 173 -9.09 -5.24 12.93
C GLU A 173 -7.91 -5.56 12.01
N TYR A 174 -7.86 -4.94 10.83
CA TYR A 174 -6.81 -5.05 9.83
C TYR A 174 -6.11 -3.70 9.67
N THR A 175 -4.81 -3.74 9.43
CA THR A 175 -3.95 -2.54 9.44
C THR A 175 -2.83 -2.69 8.44
N GLY A 176 -2.35 -1.60 7.92
CA GLY A 176 -1.11 -1.56 7.17
C GLY A 176 0.11 -1.97 8.01
N HIS A 177 1.23 -2.10 7.37
CA HIS A 177 2.44 -2.69 7.96
C HIS A 177 3.73 -2.12 7.36
N GLY A 178 4.84 -2.36 8.04
CA GLY A 178 6.16 -2.25 7.42
C GLY A 178 6.33 -3.35 6.37
N ILE A 179 7.08 -3.08 5.32
CA ILE A 179 7.32 -4.01 4.22
C ILE A 179 8.76 -3.93 3.75
N GLY A 180 9.31 -5.03 3.21
CA GLY A 180 10.69 -5.07 2.75
C GLY A 180 11.11 -6.45 2.28
N THR A 181 12.00 -7.10 3.04
CA THR A 181 12.43 -8.50 2.80
C THR A 181 11.40 -9.52 3.28
N GLU A 182 10.43 -9.09 4.07
CA GLU A 182 9.24 -9.84 4.44
C GLU A 182 8.02 -8.97 4.10
N MET A 183 6.88 -9.60 3.86
CA MET A 183 5.64 -8.92 3.49
C MET A 183 5.12 -8.10 4.67
N HIS A 184 4.89 -8.74 5.81
CA HIS A 184 4.42 -8.08 7.03
C HIS A 184 5.56 -7.89 8.03
N MET A 185 5.95 -6.63 8.23
CA MET A 185 7.00 -6.21 9.15
C MET A 185 6.51 -5.12 10.10
N GLU A 186 7.25 -4.84 11.14
CA GLU A 186 7.04 -3.63 11.93
C GLU A 186 7.37 -2.34 11.11
N PRO A 187 6.62 -1.27 11.36
CA PRO A 187 5.55 -1.11 12.34
C PRO A 187 4.17 -1.45 11.77
N ALA A 188 3.19 -1.77 12.62
CA ALA A 188 1.79 -1.80 12.22
C ALA A 188 1.29 -0.37 11.94
N VAL A 189 0.68 -0.14 10.77
CA VAL A 189 0.18 1.16 10.29
C VAL A 189 -1.34 1.20 10.40
N ARG A 190 -1.85 1.71 11.50
CA ARG A 190 -3.30 1.80 11.70
C ARG A 190 -3.93 2.85 10.79
N ASN A 191 -5.18 2.62 10.39
CA ASN A 191 -5.98 3.56 9.60
C ASN A 191 -6.79 4.55 10.47
N TYR A 192 -6.55 4.58 11.76
CA TYR A 192 -7.30 5.39 12.74
C TYR A 192 -6.44 5.74 13.95
N GLY A 193 -6.83 6.78 14.66
CA GLY A 193 -6.25 7.17 15.95
C GLY A 193 -5.71 8.60 15.96
N PRO A 194 -5.38 9.11 17.16
CA PRO A 194 -4.91 10.48 17.31
C PRO A 194 -3.50 10.66 16.72
N PRO A 195 -3.18 11.86 16.17
CA PRO A 195 -1.86 12.16 15.59
C PRO A 195 -0.78 12.26 16.68
N GLY A 196 0.48 12.29 16.24
CA GLY A 196 1.66 12.55 17.08
C GLY A 196 2.12 11.37 17.92
N GLN A 197 1.71 10.14 17.58
CA GLN A 197 2.03 8.93 18.33
C GLN A 197 2.84 7.91 17.51
N GLY A 198 3.43 6.95 18.21
CA GLY A 198 4.25 5.89 17.59
C GLY A 198 5.65 6.38 17.18
N PRO A 199 6.39 5.55 16.43
CA PRO A 199 7.72 5.90 15.98
C PRO A 199 7.71 7.12 15.07
N ARG A 200 8.81 7.89 15.09
CA ARG A 200 9.02 8.93 14.08
C ARG A 200 9.37 8.29 12.75
N LEU A 201 8.73 8.78 11.70
CA LEU A 201 9.02 8.41 10.34
C LEU A 201 10.43 8.86 9.95
N ARG A 202 11.18 7.97 9.31
CA ARG A 202 12.58 8.20 8.92
C ARG A 202 12.77 7.80 7.47
N THR A 203 13.64 8.51 6.80
CA THR A 203 14.17 8.09 5.49
C THR A 203 14.66 6.65 5.54
N GLY A 204 14.25 5.85 4.55
CA GLY A 204 14.53 4.42 4.47
C GLY A 204 13.47 3.51 5.06
N MET A 205 12.43 4.03 5.73
CA MET A 205 11.25 3.23 6.03
C MET A 205 10.45 2.96 4.77
N ALA A 206 9.83 1.78 4.69
CA ALA A 206 8.82 1.46 3.68
C ALA A 206 7.61 0.84 4.37
N LEU A 207 6.42 1.29 3.98
CA LEU A 207 5.15 1.01 4.63
C LEU A 207 4.11 0.63 3.57
N ALA A 208 3.28 -0.37 3.86
CA ALA A 208 1.99 -0.56 3.24
C ALA A 208 0.97 0.32 3.98
N ILE A 209 0.27 1.17 3.25
CA ILE A 209 -0.81 2.02 3.76
C ILE A 209 -2.07 1.56 3.06
N GLU A 210 -3.06 1.04 3.82
CA GLU A 210 -4.14 0.22 3.27
C GLU A 210 -5.48 0.46 4.01
N PRO A 211 -6.14 1.59 3.81
CA PRO A 211 -7.47 1.80 4.36
C PRO A 211 -8.49 0.82 3.78
N MET A 212 -9.33 0.31 4.67
CA MET A 212 -10.49 -0.54 4.37
C MET A 212 -11.72 0.09 4.99
N ILE A 213 -12.74 0.35 4.17
CA ILE A 213 -13.99 0.96 4.63
C ILE A 213 -15.22 0.23 4.11
N THR A 214 -16.33 0.36 4.81
CA THR A 214 -17.63 -0.21 4.44
C THR A 214 -18.69 0.87 4.32
N ARG A 215 -19.75 0.62 3.53
CA ARG A 215 -20.93 1.49 3.44
C ARG A 215 -21.78 1.49 4.71
N GLY A 216 -21.53 0.53 5.61
CA GLY A 216 -22.28 0.34 6.86
C GLY A 216 -21.39 0.36 8.08
N ALA A 217 -21.66 -0.56 9.00
CA ALA A 217 -20.91 -0.68 10.24
C ALA A 217 -19.50 -1.27 10.00
N ARG A 218 -18.52 -0.85 10.81
CA ARG A 218 -17.13 -1.30 10.72
C ARG A 218 -16.85 -2.75 11.15
N HIS A 219 -17.87 -3.46 11.61
CA HIS A 219 -17.66 -4.80 12.20
C HIS A 219 -17.50 -5.85 11.11
N VAL A 220 -16.51 -6.71 11.28
CA VAL A 220 -16.14 -7.76 10.33
C VAL A 220 -16.14 -9.13 11.00
N ALA A 221 -16.25 -10.18 10.18
CA ALA A 221 -16.12 -11.56 10.59
C ALA A 221 -15.31 -12.34 9.55
N GLU A 222 -14.54 -13.30 10.00
CA GLU A 222 -13.84 -14.27 9.15
C GLU A 222 -14.76 -15.43 8.83
N LEU A 223 -14.76 -15.89 7.58
CA LEU A 223 -15.54 -17.04 7.13
C LEU A 223 -14.85 -18.37 7.50
N ASP A 224 -15.59 -19.47 7.38
CA ASP A 224 -15.13 -20.82 7.69
C ASP A 224 -13.95 -21.30 6.82
N ASP A 225 -13.64 -20.59 5.74
CA ASP A 225 -12.45 -20.84 4.92
C ASP A 225 -11.12 -20.42 5.60
N GLY A 226 -11.23 -19.71 6.74
CA GLY A 226 -10.11 -19.27 7.55
C GLY A 226 -9.33 -18.08 6.98
N TRP A 227 -9.89 -17.38 5.96
CA TRP A 227 -9.25 -16.25 5.28
C TRP A 227 -10.21 -15.11 4.96
N THR A 228 -11.30 -15.42 4.23
CA THR A 228 -12.20 -14.39 3.72
C THR A 228 -12.84 -13.60 4.85
N VAL A 229 -12.63 -12.30 4.86
CA VAL A 229 -13.21 -11.37 5.85
C VAL A 229 -14.37 -10.63 5.22
N VAL A 230 -15.52 -10.64 5.88
CA VAL A 230 -16.76 -10.01 5.42
C VAL A 230 -17.28 -8.97 6.41
N SER A 231 -18.01 -7.97 5.91
CA SER A 231 -18.80 -7.07 6.77
C SER A 231 -19.95 -7.85 7.43
N VAL A 232 -20.13 -7.65 8.75
CA VAL A 232 -21.16 -8.38 9.51
C VAL A 232 -22.58 -8.00 9.10
N ASP A 233 -22.79 -6.77 8.67
CA ASP A 233 -24.07 -6.24 8.24
C ASP A 233 -24.36 -6.46 6.73
N GLY A 234 -23.45 -7.14 6.00
CA GLY A 234 -23.58 -7.38 4.57
C GLY A 234 -23.38 -6.13 3.71
N SER A 235 -22.91 -5.03 4.29
CA SER A 235 -22.62 -3.82 3.54
C SER A 235 -21.37 -3.99 2.65
N ARG A 236 -21.36 -3.31 1.51
CA ARG A 236 -20.24 -3.34 0.57
C ARG A 236 -19.00 -2.69 1.16
N ALA A 237 -17.83 -3.20 0.78
CA ALA A 237 -16.52 -2.77 1.27
C ALA A 237 -15.61 -2.36 0.12
N ALA A 238 -14.66 -1.47 0.43
CA ALA A 238 -13.58 -1.06 -0.45
C ALA A 238 -12.24 -1.16 0.29
N HIS A 239 -11.20 -1.52 -0.45
CA HIS A 239 -9.82 -1.60 -0.01
C HIS A 239 -8.91 -0.99 -1.07
N PHE A 240 -8.10 -0.02 -0.69
CA PHE A 240 -7.04 0.53 -1.53
C PHE A 240 -5.73 0.51 -0.76
N GLU A 241 -4.64 0.25 -1.45
CA GLU A 241 -3.33 0.13 -0.81
C GLU A 241 -2.21 0.56 -1.75
N HIS A 242 -1.16 1.14 -1.16
CA HIS A 242 0.15 1.29 -1.79
C HIS A 242 1.30 0.99 -0.85
N THR A 243 2.37 0.39 -1.39
CA THR A 243 3.69 0.41 -0.78
C THR A 243 4.34 1.76 -1.00
N VAL A 244 4.74 2.42 0.10
CA VAL A 244 5.32 3.76 0.11
C VAL A 244 6.68 3.75 0.80
N ALA A 245 7.72 4.25 0.15
CA ALA A 245 9.01 4.51 0.78
C ALA A 245 9.07 5.95 1.27
N ILE A 246 9.66 6.15 2.45
CA ILE A 246 9.95 7.47 2.98
C ILE A 246 11.36 7.86 2.53
N ILE A 247 11.44 8.86 1.66
CA ILE A 247 12.70 9.43 1.15
C ILE A 247 12.92 10.85 1.71
N PRO A 248 14.11 11.47 1.55
CA PRO A 248 14.37 12.81 2.11
C PRO A 248 13.34 13.87 1.71
N ASP A 249 12.80 13.79 0.49
CA ASP A 249 11.87 14.77 -0.07
C ASP A 249 10.38 14.44 0.23
N GLY A 250 10.08 13.35 0.93
CA GLY A 250 8.72 12.94 1.30
C GLY A 250 8.40 11.49 0.93
N PRO A 251 7.11 11.16 0.71
CA PRO A 251 6.70 9.83 0.30
C PRO A 251 7.04 9.55 -1.18
N TRP A 252 7.52 8.35 -1.45
CA TRP A 252 7.65 7.81 -2.80
C TRP A 252 6.77 6.56 -2.92
N VAL A 253 5.75 6.61 -3.75
CA VAL A 253 4.85 5.49 -4.00
C VAL A 253 5.53 4.49 -4.94
N LEU A 254 5.83 3.30 -4.45
CA LEU A 254 6.59 2.28 -5.18
C LEU A 254 5.72 1.44 -6.12
N THR A 255 4.42 1.38 -5.86
CA THR A 255 3.44 0.53 -6.53
C THR A 255 2.45 1.30 -7.41
N ALA A 256 2.76 2.53 -7.79
CA ALA A 256 2.03 3.28 -8.81
C ALA A 256 2.82 3.32 -10.13
N LEU A 257 2.12 3.31 -11.27
CA LEU A 257 2.74 3.47 -12.58
C LEU A 257 3.27 4.91 -12.77
N GLU A 258 4.33 5.06 -13.59
CA GLU A 258 4.81 6.39 -13.99
C GLU A 258 3.68 7.18 -14.68
N GLY A 259 3.41 8.40 -14.18
CA GLY A 259 2.32 9.26 -14.65
C GLY A 259 1.05 9.23 -13.79
N GLU A 260 0.75 8.15 -13.07
CA GLU A 260 -0.35 8.14 -12.09
C GLU A 260 -0.01 8.99 -10.88
N THR A 261 1.24 8.93 -10.42
CA THR A 261 1.75 9.72 -9.29
C THR A 261 1.68 11.23 -9.52
N SER A 262 1.86 11.74 -10.74
CA SER A 262 1.78 13.17 -11.01
C SER A 262 0.35 13.70 -10.94
N ALA A 263 -0.64 12.96 -11.48
CA ALA A 263 -2.06 13.34 -11.39
C ALA A 263 -2.58 13.32 -9.94
N LEU A 264 -1.99 12.49 -9.10
CA LEU A 264 -2.34 12.34 -7.68
C LEU A 264 -1.57 13.32 -6.80
N ALA A 265 -0.32 13.65 -7.15
CA ALA A 265 0.47 14.70 -6.52
C ALA A 265 -0.27 16.05 -6.55
N ASP A 266 -0.90 16.37 -7.67
CA ASP A 266 -1.72 17.59 -7.82
C ASP A 266 -2.96 17.58 -6.90
N ARG A 267 -3.54 16.40 -6.62
CA ARG A 267 -4.70 16.26 -5.71
C ARG A 267 -4.35 16.42 -4.24
N VAL A 268 -3.16 15.99 -3.83
CA VAL A 268 -2.72 16.02 -2.42
C VAL A 268 -1.71 17.13 -2.11
N GLY A 269 -1.28 17.90 -3.11
CA GLY A 269 -0.33 19.02 -2.94
C GLY A 269 1.08 18.58 -2.52
N VAL A 270 1.46 17.32 -2.79
CA VAL A 270 2.76 16.73 -2.47
C VAL A 270 3.36 16.14 -3.73
N SER A 271 4.67 16.36 -3.98
CA SER A 271 5.37 15.68 -5.07
C SER A 271 5.55 14.21 -4.70
N LEU A 272 4.89 13.33 -5.44
CA LEU A 272 4.97 11.88 -5.25
C LEU A 272 5.95 11.21 -6.22
N ASP A 273 6.53 12.00 -7.13
CA ASP A 273 7.47 11.53 -8.16
C ASP A 273 8.89 11.36 -7.63
N ARG A 274 9.59 10.43 -8.27
CA ARG A 274 11.03 10.19 -8.07
C ARG A 274 11.83 11.49 -8.30
N ARG A 275 12.34 12.09 -7.23
CA ARG A 275 13.42 13.06 -7.34
C ARG A 275 14.75 12.31 -7.24
N ASP A 276 15.68 12.71 -8.10
CA ASP A 276 16.97 12.05 -8.31
C ASP A 276 17.67 11.65 -7.00
N LEU A 277 17.63 10.38 -6.64
CA LEU A 277 18.38 9.81 -5.51
C LEU A 277 19.91 9.88 -5.76
N SER A 278 20.33 10.18 -7.01
CA SER A 278 21.74 10.29 -7.40
C SER A 278 22.46 11.48 -6.76
N SER A 279 21.74 12.53 -6.39
CA SER A 279 22.34 13.72 -5.76
C SER A 279 22.69 13.51 -4.27
N ALA A 280 22.04 12.59 -3.59
CA ALA A 280 22.31 12.30 -2.17
C ALA A 280 23.54 11.38 -1.96
N ALA A 281 23.91 10.61 -2.97
CA ALA A 281 25.07 9.71 -2.91
C ALA A 281 26.42 10.44 -3.08
N SER A 282 26.42 11.68 -3.58
CA SER A 282 27.66 12.45 -3.85
C SER A 282 28.23 13.17 -2.64
N ALA A 283 27.59 13.12 -1.47
CA ALA A 283 28.03 13.84 -0.27
C ALA A 283 28.77 12.98 0.78
N VAL A 284 29.00 11.69 0.50
CA VAL A 284 29.72 10.79 1.41
C VAL A 284 30.92 10.22 0.67
N THR A 285 32.09 10.85 0.80
CA THR A 285 33.39 10.25 0.46
C THR A 285 33.97 9.59 1.71
N CYS A 286 34.28 8.30 1.63
CA CYS A 286 35.12 7.61 2.61
C CYS A 286 36.59 7.83 2.21
N ASP A 287 37.47 8.12 3.18
CA ASP A 287 38.91 8.04 2.99
C ASP A 287 39.36 6.56 3.11
N ASP A 288 40.62 6.31 2.73
CA ASP A 288 41.23 4.97 2.70
C ASP A 288 41.31 4.29 4.09
N ASP A 289 40.97 5.00 5.17
CA ASP A 289 40.97 4.52 6.56
C ASP A 289 39.53 4.30 7.12
N GLY A 290 38.45 4.46 6.32
CA GLY A 290 37.07 4.17 6.72
C GLY A 290 36.41 5.17 7.65
N LEU A 291 36.93 6.40 7.79
CA LEU A 291 36.32 7.42 8.63
C LEU A 291 35.45 8.39 7.84
N VAL A 292 34.19 8.58 8.32
CA VAL A 292 33.19 9.47 7.70
C VAL A 292 33.52 10.94 8.02
N LYS A 293 33.90 11.72 7.03
CA LYS A 293 34.02 13.19 7.17
C LYS A 293 32.80 13.91 6.64
N ARG A 294 32.14 14.67 7.48
CA ARG A 294 31.14 15.67 7.07
C ARG A 294 31.87 16.93 6.60
N THR A 295 31.74 17.27 5.33
CA THR A 295 32.18 18.57 4.82
C THR A 295 31.10 19.61 5.07
N ALA A 296 31.36 20.58 5.94
CA ALA A 296 30.49 21.74 6.07
C ALA A 296 30.69 22.64 4.84
N LEU A 297 29.58 23.01 4.20
CA LEU A 297 29.61 24.06 3.18
C LEU A 297 29.93 25.40 3.85
N ALA A 298 31.11 25.95 3.56
CA ALA A 298 31.51 27.30 3.92
C ALA A 298 30.71 28.29 3.03
N GLY A 299 29.93 29.13 3.66
CA GLY A 299 29.34 30.30 2.98
C GLY A 299 30.44 31.36 2.87
N ASP A 300 30.81 31.71 1.65
CA ASP A 300 31.57 32.92 1.36
C ASP A 300 30.64 34.12 1.39
N GLY A 301 30.75 34.91 2.47
CA GLY A 301 30.29 36.26 2.47
C GLY A 301 31.46 37.14 2.12
N ASP A 302 31.42 37.81 0.99
CA ASP A 302 32.32 38.93 0.69
C ASP A 302 31.50 40.21 0.70
N VAL A 303 32.01 41.15 1.50
CA VAL A 303 31.54 42.53 1.62
C VAL A 303 32.56 43.40 0.94
N GLY A 304 32.14 44.10 -0.05
CA GLY A 304 32.81 45.21 -0.65
C GLY A 304 31.85 46.36 -0.83
#